data_2640de3a88b9ff6808cfec8ad626946a
#
_entry.id   2640de3a88b9ff6808cfec8ad626946a
#
_cell.length_a   1.000
_cell.length_b   1.000
_cell.length_c   1.000
_cell.angle_alpha   90.00
_cell.angle_beta   90.00
_cell.angle_gamma   90.00
#
_symmetry.space_group_name_H-M   'P 1'
#
loop_
_entity.id
_entity.type
_entity.pdbx_description
1 polymer ?
#
loop_
_entity_poly.entity_id
_entity_poly.type
_entity_poly.pdbx_seq_one_letter_code
_entity_poly.pdbx_strand_id
1 'polypeptide(L)'
;MSNFFVALHRLRAFYSPLGGDGDPAKSFILDMDTSDEQDLPLKPLEVGRLTNVQLEARGQGVLILGNLHLRWSRRGVGHYIVGGDRLVDPQTREEVGVYFNPGDLKPPLNVYFSGARELEGFEAYPLFRSVHAPSLLFTDPRLEVGQFYTGAKISELIKEKIMTHLKELGFTKDQLVMNGISMGTYPALKYGAELSAHAIIVSKPITNLGYVALRGRLHRPDEFDTIFDIDSQLTKKLSIADLNMIDQTFWEDFTECDLTNTKLFIAYMKDDDYDNLAYHDLSNNRAVKKARQFIYKGFPGRHNDDPEVVSWFVSRLKELMQNDFGRKG
;
A
#
# COMPACT_ATOMS: atom_id res chain seq x y z
N MET A 1 -8.98 36.77 -5.82
CA MET A 1 -9.56 35.49 -5.37
C MET A 1 -9.54 35.56 -3.86
N SER A 2 -10.70 35.66 -3.25
CA SER A 2 -10.85 35.74 -1.80
C SER A 2 -10.62 34.37 -1.19
N ASN A 3 -9.61 34.24 -0.35
CA ASN A 3 -9.41 33.06 0.48
C ASN A 3 -10.56 32.94 1.46
N PHE A 4 -11.46 32.02 1.21
CA PHE A 4 -12.48 31.65 2.18
C PHE A 4 -11.84 30.72 3.21
N PHE A 5 -11.60 31.24 4.40
CA PHE A 5 -11.29 30.41 5.56
C PHE A 5 -12.60 29.78 6.03
N VAL A 6 -12.66 28.46 6.02
CA VAL A 6 -13.73 27.71 6.69
C VAL A 6 -13.31 27.54 8.14
N ALA A 7 -13.98 28.19 9.05
CA ALA A 7 -13.84 27.85 10.45
C ALA A 7 -14.81 26.69 10.76
N LEU A 8 -14.29 25.49 10.85
CA LEU A 8 -15.03 24.35 11.40
C LEU A 8 -14.98 24.49 12.93
N HIS A 9 -16.06 24.98 13.53
CA HIS A 9 -16.07 25.21 14.96
C HIS A 9 -16.39 23.98 15.78
N ARG A 10 -16.90 22.90 15.15
CA ARG A 10 -17.36 21.75 15.92
C ARG A 10 -17.51 20.49 15.06
N LEU A 11 -16.83 19.43 15.45
CA LEU A 11 -17.03 18.08 14.92
C LEU A 11 -17.75 17.23 15.93
N ARG A 12 -18.82 16.55 15.53
CA ARG A 12 -19.54 15.62 16.36
C ARG A 12 -19.29 14.20 15.82
N ALA A 13 -18.69 13.34 16.63
CA ALA A 13 -18.53 11.94 16.31
C ALA A 13 -19.53 11.12 17.11
N PHE A 14 -20.33 10.34 16.42
CA PHE A 14 -21.26 9.38 16.99
C PHE A 14 -20.69 7.99 16.78
N TYR A 15 -20.76 7.16 17.78
CA TYR A 15 -20.44 5.75 17.64
C TYR A 15 -21.55 4.88 18.24
N SER A 16 -21.83 3.78 17.60
CA SER A 16 -22.82 2.81 18.06
C SER A 16 -22.18 1.41 18.08
N PRO A 17 -22.38 0.61 19.10
CA PRO A 17 -22.03 -0.80 19.06
C PRO A 17 -22.89 -1.54 18.04
N LEU A 18 -22.38 -2.66 17.50
CA LEU A 18 -23.12 -3.53 16.58
C LEU A 18 -24.47 -3.92 17.20
N GLY A 19 -25.57 -3.59 16.49
CA GLY A 19 -26.93 -3.83 16.95
C GLY A 19 -27.49 -2.79 17.93
N GLY A 20 -26.76 -1.71 18.19
CA GLY A 20 -27.25 -0.60 18.99
C GLY A 20 -28.08 0.42 18.18
N ASP A 21 -29.05 1.02 18.82
CA ASP A 21 -29.97 2.01 18.27
C ASP A 21 -29.42 3.45 18.22
N GLY A 22 -28.09 3.59 18.27
CA GLY A 22 -27.43 4.88 18.06
C GLY A 22 -27.75 5.90 19.14
N ASP A 23 -27.48 5.59 20.41
CA ASP A 23 -27.75 6.48 21.53
C ASP A 23 -26.96 7.81 21.41
N PRO A 24 -27.62 8.95 21.19
CA PRO A 24 -26.95 10.25 21.11
C PRO A 24 -26.17 10.63 22.38
N ALA A 25 -26.46 10.00 23.52
CA ALA A 25 -25.74 10.21 24.77
C ALA A 25 -24.30 9.69 24.73
N LYS A 26 -23.97 8.85 23.74
CA LYS A 26 -22.60 8.35 23.50
C LYS A 26 -21.84 9.17 22.48
N SER A 27 -22.38 10.29 22.02
CA SER A 27 -21.67 11.23 21.17
C SER A 27 -20.68 12.06 21.98
N PHE A 28 -19.58 12.43 21.38
CA PHE A 28 -18.70 13.45 21.91
C PHE A 28 -18.49 14.55 20.88
N ILE A 29 -18.29 15.76 21.37
CA ILE A 29 -18.06 16.94 20.55
C ILE A 29 -16.59 17.26 20.70
N LEU A 30 -15.92 17.48 19.55
CA LEU A 30 -14.55 17.91 19.48
C LEU A 30 -14.53 19.32 18.92
N ASP A 31 -13.94 20.24 19.63
CA ASP A 31 -13.58 21.53 19.08
C ASP A 31 -12.25 21.35 18.36
N MET A 32 -12.27 21.51 17.03
CA MET A 32 -11.11 21.31 16.17
C MET A 32 -10.61 22.63 15.62
N ASP A 33 -9.31 22.84 15.70
CA ASP A 33 -8.64 23.74 14.79
C ASP A 33 -8.45 23.02 13.47
N THR A 34 -9.04 23.56 12.40
CA THR A 34 -9.06 22.94 11.07
C THR A 34 -7.77 23.15 10.29
N SER A 35 -6.79 23.81 10.89
CA SER A 35 -5.53 24.11 10.22
C SER A 35 -4.57 22.93 10.13
N ASP A 36 -4.77 21.88 10.96
CA ASP A 36 -3.85 20.76 11.07
C ASP A 36 -4.53 19.41 11.30
N GLU A 37 -3.76 18.32 11.12
CA GLU A 37 -4.18 16.98 11.48
C GLU A 37 -4.32 16.87 13.00
N GLN A 38 -5.37 16.25 13.43
CA GLN A 38 -5.62 16.06 14.87
C GLN A 38 -5.92 14.61 15.19
N ASP A 39 -5.28 14.12 16.24
CA ASP A 39 -5.65 12.86 16.87
C ASP A 39 -6.89 13.07 17.74
N LEU A 40 -7.93 12.29 17.44
CA LEU A 40 -9.18 12.31 18.17
C LEU A 40 -9.24 11.10 19.11
N PRO A 41 -8.93 11.25 20.41
CA PRO A 41 -8.99 10.13 21.33
C PRO A 41 -10.44 9.71 21.57
N LEU A 42 -10.83 8.59 21.00
CA LEU A 42 -12.10 7.94 21.30
C LEU A 42 -12.00 7.32 22.69
N LYS A 43 -12.96 7.64 23.57
CA LYS A 43 -13.02 6.97 24.89
C LYS A 43 -13.16 5.46 24.67
N PRO A 44 -12.52 4.63 25.51
CA PRO A 44 -12.67 3.19 25.41
C PRO A 44 -14.15 2.82 25.45
N LEU A 45 -14.59 2.07 24.45
CA LEU A 45 -15.92 1.47 24.45
C LEU A 45 -15.87 0.32 25.45
N GLU A 46 -16.69 0.38 26.48
CA GLU A 46 -16.74 -0.67 27.49
C GLU A 46 -17.14 -2.02 26.91
N VAL A 47 -17.96 -2.02 25.86
CA VAL A 47 -18.36 -3.22 25.10
C VAL A 47 -18.73 -2.83 23.68
N GLY A 48 -18.15 -3.47 22.68
CA GLY A 48 -18.61 -3.39 21.29
C GLY A 48 -17.57 -2.90 20.28
N ARG A 49 -17.85 -3.15 19.02
CA ARG A 49 -17.09 -2.62 17.89
C ARG A 49 -17.64 -1.25 17.50
N LEU A 50 -16.75 -0.36 17.07
CA LEU A 50 -17.16 0.88 16.41
C LEU A 50 -17.87 0.51 15.11
N THR A 51 -19.14 0.89 14.96
CA THR A 51 -19.93 0.52 13.79
C THR A 51 -20.28 1.70 12.89
N ASN A 52 -20.22 2.91 13.44
CA ASN A 52 -20.56 4.11 12.68
C ASN A 52 -19.81 5.33 13.24
N VAL A 53 -19.24 6.12 12.35
CA VAL A 53 -18.70 7.45 12.63
C VAL A 53 -19.46 8.45 11.76
N GLN A 54 -20.20 9.34 12.41
CA GLN A 54 -20.88 10.42 11.70
C GLN A 54 -20.15 11.74 11.97
N LEU A 55 -19.79 12.43 10.89
CA LEU A 55 -19.20 13.74 10.94
C LEU A 55 -20.27 14.80 10.67
N GLU A 56 -20.45 15.75 11.58
CA GLU A 56 -21.34 16.88 11.41
C GLU A 56 -20.53 18.17 11.31
N ALA A 57 -20.56 18.80 10.16
CA ALA A 57 -19.89 20.10 9.94
C ALA A 57 -20.93 21.22 9.88
N ARG A 58 -20.67 22.35 10.54
CA ARG A 58 -21.50 23.55 10.45
C ARG A 58 -20.64 24.75 10.04
N GLY A 59 -21.10 25.44 9.00
CA GLY A 59 -20.42 26.61 8.46
C GLY A 59 -20.76 26.84 6.99
N GLN A 60 -20.09 27.78 6.38
CA GLN A 60 -20.17 28.05 4.94
C GLN A 60 -18.77 27.89 4.32
N GLY A 61 -18.67 27.10 3.26
CA GLY A 61 -17.43 26.84 2.56
C GLY A 61 -17.28 25.40 2.10
N VAL A 62 -16.07 25.01 1.74
CA VAL A 62 -15.72 23.64 1.34
C VAL A 62 -14.90 23.00 2.45
N LEU A 63 -15.37 21.89 2.97
CA LEU A 63 -14.64 21.04 3.88
C LEU A 63 -14.01 19.90 3.09
N ILE A 64 -12.70 19.76 3.17
CA ILE A 64 -11.96 18.64 2.62
C ILE A 64 -11.64 17.71 3.78
N LEU A 65 -12.20 16.49 3.73
CA LEU A 65 -11.87 15.43 4.68
C LEU A 65 -10.82 14.55 4.01
N GLY A 66 -9.69 14.40 4.67
CA GLY A 66 -8.70 13.39 4.36
C GLY A 66 -9.13 12.01 4.87
N ASN A 67 -8.21 11.06 4.85
CA ASN A 67 -8.46 9.72 5.34
C ASN A 67 -8.74 9.72 6.85
N LEU A 68 -9.75 8.95 7.24
CA LEU A 68 -10.00 8.66 8.66
C LEU A 68 -9.27 7.38 9.02
N HIS A 69 -8.28 7.51 9.90
CA HIS A 69 -7.55 6.37 10.43
C HIS A 69 -8.12 5.96 11.77
N LEU A 70 -8.72 4.77 11.84
CA LEU A 70 -9.18 4.15 13.06
C LEU A 70 -8.08 3.22 13.58
N ARG A 71 -7.50 3.56 14.71
CA ARG A 71 -6.41 2.76 15.28
C ARG A 71 -6.54 2.62 16.80
N TRP A 72 -6.00 1.54 17.32
CA TRP A 72 -5.85 1.37 18.73
C TRP A 72 -4.82 2.37 19.26
N SER A 73 -5.25 3.25 20.15
CA SER A 73 -4.37 4.24 20.76
C SER A 73 -3.24 3.53 21.53
N ARG A 74 -2.02 3.79 21.15
CA ARG A 74 -0.84 3.44 21.92
C ARG A 74 -0.60 4.52 22.97
N ARG A 75 -1.43 4.52 24.03
CA ARG A 75 -1.28 5.37 25.24
C ARG A 75 -1.30 6.90 24.96
N GLY A 76 -2.11 7.36 24.05
CA GLY A 76 -2.25 8.79 23.76
C GLY A 76 -1.02 9.46 23.12
N VAL A 77 -0.02 8.70 22.72
CA VAL A 77 1.08 9.19 21.88
C VAL A 77 0.58 9.16 20.45
N GLY A 78 0.14 10.29 19.94
CA GLY A 78 -0.47 10.46 18.61
C GLY A 78 0.43 10.19 17.42
N HIS A 79 1.44 9.36 17.58
CA HIS A 79 2.30 8.92 16.50
C HIS A 79 1.73 7.66 15.87
N TYR A 80 1.45 7.77 14.60
CA TYR A 80 0.96 6.73 13.72
C TYR A 80 1.71 5.40 13.88
N ILE A 81 3.05 5.46 13.89
CA ILE A 81 3.94 4.32 14.16
C ILE A 81 5.20 4.87 14.82
N VAL A 82 5.67 4.21 15.87
CA VAL A 82 6.92 4.61 16.52
C VAL A 82 8.08 4.49 15.52
N GLY A 83 8.70 5.63 15.19
CA GLY A 83 9.80 5.72 14.22
C GLY A 83 9.38 5.76 12.76
N GLY A 84 8.09 5.73 12.44
CA GLY A 84 7.57 5.92 11.10
C GLY A 84 7.31 7.39 10.77
N ASP A 85 7.17 7.65 9.49
CA ASP A 85 6.84 8.94 8.88
C ASP A 85 5.67 8.75 7.92
N ARG A 86 5.13 9.83 7.38
CA ARG A 86 4.01 9.83 6.44
C ARG A 86 4.34 10.63 5.20
N LEU A 87 3.95 10.10 4.06
CA LEU A 87 3.91 10.83 2.81
C LEU A 87 2.48 11.31 2.60
N VAL A 88 2.26 12.60 2.63
CA VAL A 88 0.93 13.20 2.57
C VAL A 88 0.78 13.98 1.27
N ASP A 89 -0.28 13.70 0.52
CA ASP A 89 -0.70 14.55 -0.58
C ASP A 89 -1.26 15.86 -0.01
N PRO A 90 -0.67 17.02 -0.30
CA PRO A 90 -1.11 18.29 0.28
C PRO A 90 -2.50 18.72 -0.20
N GLN A 91 -3.00 18.18 -1.32
CA GLN A 91 -4.29 18.57 -1.90
C GLN A 91 -5.44 17.68 -1.43
N THR A 92 -5.25 16.36 -1.51
CA THR A 92 -6.28 15.37 -1.14
C THR A 92 -6.19 14.95 0.32
N ARG A 93 -5.06 15.25 0.98
CA ARG A 93 -4.73 14.76 2.33
C ARG A 93 -4.63 13.25 2.44
N GLU A 94 -4.60 12.57 1.32
CA GLU A 94 -4.27 11.13 1.31
C GLU A 94 -2.86 10.90 1.80
N GLU A 95 -2.65 9.80 2.52
CA GLU A 95 -1.36 9.48 3.09
C GLU A 95 -0.99 8.01 3.01
N VAL A 96 0.30 7.74 2.93
CA VAL A 96 0.89 6.40 3.13
C VAL A 96 1.99 6.49 4.17
N GLY A 97 2.09 5.45 5.00
CA GLY A 97 3.15 5.36 6.00
C GLY A 97 4.47 4.90 5.38
N VAL A 98 5.58 5.40 5.89
CA VAL A 98 6.93 4.98 5.51
C VAL A 98 7.81 4.85 6.75
N TYR A 99 8.60 3.80 6.81
CA TYR A 99 9.59 3.58 7.85
C TYR A 99 10.95 3.32 7.24
N PHE A 100 11.95 4.09 7.63
CA PHE A 100 13.33 3.88 7.22
C PHE A 100 14.14 3.19 8.31
N ASN A 101 14.68 2.03 7.98
CA ASN A 101 15.68 1.33 8.80
C ASN A 101 17.06 1.52 8.15
N PRO A 102 18.00 2.20 8.79
CA PRO A 102 19.31 2.47 8.20
C PRO A 102 20.19 1.21 8.06
N GLY A 103 19.87 0.15 8.79
CA GLY A 103 20.69 -1.06 8.79
C GLY A 103 22.17 -0.75 9.08
N ASP A 104 23.05 -1.31 8.28
CA ASP A 104 24.51 -1.07 8.35
C ASP A 104 25.01 -0.03 7.34
N LEU A 105 24.12 0.68 6.67
CA LEU A 105 24.37 1.69 5.64
C LEU A 105 25.15 1.17 4.41
N LYS A 106 25.14 -0.14 4.16
CA LYS A 106 25.74 -0.76 2.98
C LYS A 106 24.65 -1.27 2.02
N PRO A 107 24.90 -1.28 0.70
CA PRO A 107 23.89 -1.72 -0.27
C PRO A 107 23.44 -3.17 -0.04
N PRO A 108 22.23 -3.50 -0.51
CA PRO A 108 21.32 -2.63 -1.24
C PRO A 108 20.35 -1.85 -0.33
N LEU A 109 19.65 -0.88 -0.90
CA LEU A 109 18.39 -0.36 -0.33
C LEU A 109 17.26 -1.33 -0.68
N ASN A 110 16.66 -1.94 0.33
CA ASN A 110 15.46 -2.75 0.16
C ASN A 110 14.22 -1.87 0.34
N VAL A 111 13.30 -1.93 -0.60
CA VAL A 111 11.99 -1.30 -0.49
C VAL A 111 10.95 -2.40 -0.39
N TYR A 112 10.09 -2.35 0.61
CA TYR A 112 9.02 -3.31 0.80
C TYR A 112 7.67 -2.61 0.92
N PHE A 113 6.70 -3.07 0.17
CA PHE A 113 5.32 -2.64 0.23
C PHE A 113 4.47 -3.69 0.95
N SER A 114 3.84 -3.29 2.03
CA SER A 114 2.96 -4.17 2.80
C SER A 114 1.75 -4.63 1.98
N GLY A 115 1.31 -5.85 2.23
CA GLY A 115 0.02 -6.34 1.76
C GLY A 115 -1.15 -5.66 2.45
N ALA A 116 -2.37 -6.06 2.10
CA ALA A 116 -3.59 -5.60 2.77
C ALA A 116 -3.59 -5.99 4.26
N ARG A 117 -3.93 -5.04 5.14
CA ARG A 117 -3.87 -5.23 6.59
C ARG A 117 -4.99 -4.48 7.29
N GLU A 118 -5.64 -5.15 8.22
CA GLU A 118 -6.59 -4.52 9.14
C GLU A 118 -5.92 -3.67 10.23
N LEU A 119 -4.65 -4.00 10.55
CA LEU A 119 -3.90 -3.33 11.60
C LEU A 119 -2.81 -2.44 11.00
N GLU A 120 -2.70 -1.24 11.51
CA GLU A 120 -1.58 -0.35 11.18
C GLU A 120 -0.25 -0.96 11.61
N GLY A 121 0.74 -0.80 10.78
CA GLY A 121 2.08 -1.27 11.04
C GLY A 121 2.84 -1.57 9.75
N PHE A 122 4.12 -1.85 9.90
CA PHE A 122 4.96 -2.23 8.80
C PHE A 122 5.12 -3.74 8.76
N GLU A 123 4.49 -4.35 7.76
CA GLU A 123 4.70 -5.76 7.48
C GLU A 123 6.19 -6.03 7.20
N ALA A 124 6.63 -7.24 7.46
CA ALA A 124 8.01 -7.67 7.24
C ALA A 124 9.10 -6.87 8.01
N TYR A 125 8.72 -6.01 8.98
CA TYR A 125 9.70 -5.29 9.81
C TYR A 125 10.75 -6.23 10.45
N PRO A 126 10.39 -7.37 11.07
CA PRO A 126 11.38 -8.28 11.64
C PRO A 126 12.32 -8.87 10.57
N LEU A 127 11.80 -9.18 9.38
CA LEU A 127 12.58 -9.73 8.28
C LEU A 127 13.66 -8.73 7.84
N PHE A 128 13.25 -7.51 7.48
CA PHE A 128 14.21 -6.51 6.98
C PHE A 128 15.18 -6.03 8.05
N ARG A 129 14.77 -6.05 9.31
CA ARG A 129 15.70 -5.82 10.42
C ARG A 129 16.76 -6.92 10.50
N SER A 130 16.40 -8.19 10.27
CA SER A 130 17.34 -9.32 10.29
C SER A 130 18.32 -9.33 9.11
N VAL A 131 17.96 -8.73 7.99
CA VAL A 131 18.82 -8.61 6.80
C VAL A 131 19.96 -7.61 7.01
N HIS A 132 19.84 -6.73 8.01
CA HIS A 132 20.81 -5.69 8.34
C HIS A 132 21.13 -4.68 7.22
N ALA A 133 20.49 -4.76 6.06
CA ALA A 133 20.63 -3.77 5.00
C ALA A 133 19.66 -2.59 5.21
N PRO A 134 19.96 -1.40 4.68
CA PRO A 134 19.01 -0.31 4.62
C PRO A 134 17.68 -0.76 4.02
N SER A 135 16.57 -0.34 4.64
CA SER A 135 15.26 -0.68 4.13
C SER A 135 14.23 0.44 4.32
N LEU A 136 13.39 0.64 3.31
CA LEU A 136 12.18 1.46 3.34
C LEU A 136 10.97 0.53 3.35
N LEU A 137 10.19 0.59 4.40
CA LEU A 137 8.96 -0.18 4.53
C LEU A 137 7.78 0.77 4.34
N PHE A 138 6.91 0.48 3.39
CA PHE A 138 5.70 1.26 3.14
C PHE A 138 4.47 0.53 3.64
N THR A 139 3.49 1.28 4.12
CA THR A 139 2.15 0.79 4.46
C THR A 139 1.10 1.73 3.88
N ASP A 140 0.05 1.15 3.31
CA ASP A 140 -1.08 1.90 2.75
C ASP A 140 -2.31 1.69 3.62
N PRO A 141 -2.64 2.64 4.51
CA PRO A 141 -3.77 2.53 5.43
C PRO A 141 -5.08 3.06 4.85
N ARG A 142 -5.08 3.48 3.58
CA ARG A 142 -6.26 4.06 2.95
C ARG A 142 -7.31 2.99 2.69
N LEU A 143 -8.57 3.34 2.80
CA LEU A 143 -9.68 2.39 2.74
C LEU A 143 -9.55 1.26 3.78
N GLU A 144 -10.31 0.22 3.65
CA GLU A 144 -10.28 -0.91 4.60
C GLU A 144 -9.05 -1.81 4.38
N VAL A 145 -8.72 -2.06 3.13
CA VAL A 145 -7.65 -2.99 2.73
C VAL A 145 -6.45 -2.32 2.06
N GLY A 146 -6.40 -0.98 2.02
CA GLY A 146 -5.40 -0.21 1.30
C GLY A 146 -5.83 0.15 -0.11
N GLN A 147 -5.06 1.00 -0.76
CA GLN A 147 -5.34 1.54 -2.11
C GLN A 147 -4.23 1.20 -3.11
N PHE A 148 -3.55 0.08 -2.92
CA PHE A 148 -2.47 -0.39 -3.81
C PHE A 148 -1.36 0.65 -4.05
N TYR A 149 -1.18 1.60 -3.13
CA TYR A 149 -0.22 2.70 -3.24
C TYR A 149 -0.43 3.56 -4.50
N THR A 150 -1.64 3.57 -5.03
CA THR A 150 -2.04 4.35 -6.21
C THR A 150 -2.37 5.80 -5.86
N GLY A 151 -2.63 6.62 -6.89
CA GLY A 151 -2.84 8.06 -6.78
C GLY A 151 -1.64 8.83 -7.33
N ALA A 152 -1.90 9.80 -8.23
CA ALA A 152 -0.82 10.47 -8.96
C ALA A 152 0.22 11.09 -8.02
N LYS A 153 -0.21 11.84 -7.01
CA LYS A 153 0.72 12.49 -6.07
C LYS A 153 1.37 11.51 -5.13
N ILE A 154 0.64 10.54 -4.62
CA ILE A 154 1.19 9.48 -3.74
C ILE A 154 2.26 8.68 -4.49
N SER A 155 2.02 8.32 -5.76
CA SER A 155 3.01 7.63 -6.59
C SER A 155 4.30 8.43 -6.78
N GLU A 156 4.18 9.73 -7.00
CA GLU A 156 5.34 10.64 -7.06
C GLU A 156 6.10 10.68 -5.74
N LEU A 157 5.40 10.91 -4.63
CA LEU A 157 6.02 11.02 -3.30
C LEU A 157 6.76 9.74 -2.90
N ILE A 158 6.20 8.56 -3.22
CA ILE A 158 6.86 7.28 -2.98
C ILE A 158 8.17 7.19 -3.78
N LYS A 159 8.13 7.47 -5.08
CA LYS A 159 9.33 7.43 -5.94
C LYS A 159 10.37 8.46 -5.49
N GLU A 160 9.96 9.67 -5.17
CA GLU A 160 10.84 10.72 -4.62
C GLU A 160 11.49 10.28 -3.31
N LYS A 161 10.74 9.65 -2.40
CA LYS A 161 11.27 9.14 -1.12
C LYS A 161 12.34 8.06 -1.36
N ILE A 162 12.09 7.13 -2.28
CA ILE A 162 13.04 6.07 -2.65
C ILE A 162 14.32 6.69 -3.24
N MET A 163 14.18 7.59 -4.21
CA MET A 163 15.31 8.23 -4.86
C MET A 163 16.13 9.11 -3.91
N THR A 164 15.47 9.78 -2.98
CA THR A 164 16.12 10.58 -1.94
C THR A 164 17.02 9.70 -1.06
N HIS A 165 16.50 8.55 -0.59
CA HIS A 165 17.31 7.65 0.25
C HIS A 165 18.44 6.97 -0.53
N LEU A 166 18.24 6.62 -1.80
CA LEU A 166 19.34 6.16 -2.64
C LEU A 166 20.46 7.20 -2.70
N LYS A 167 20.11 8.47 -2.93
CA LYS A 167 21.07 9.58 -2.98
C LYS A 167 21.76 9.81 -1.63
N GLU A 168 21.02 9.83 -0.53
CA GLU A 168 21.55 10.04 0.83
C GLU A 168 22.51 8.93 1.24
N LEU A 169 22.23 7.67 0.83
CA LEU A 169 23.09 6.52 1.06
C LEU A 169 24.28 6.42 0.09
N GLY A 170 24.28 7.24 -0.97
CA GLY A 170 25.29 7.15 -2.03
C GLY A 170 25.12 5.92 -2.91
N PHE A 171 23.90 5.39 -3.02
CA PHE A 171 23.60 4.19 -3.81
C PHE A 171 23.08 4.55 -5.20
N THR A 172 23.25 3.61 -6.13
CA THR A 172 22.71 3.68 -7.47
C THR A 172 21.46 2.79 -7.61
N LYS A 173 20.77 2.89 -8.75
CA LYS A 173 19.63 2.03 -9.06
C LYS A 173 19.99 0.53 -9.10
N ASP A 174 21.23 0.19 -9.45
CA ASP A 174 21.77 -1.18 -9.39
C ASP A 174 21.89 -1.71 -7.96
N GLN A 175 21.59 -0.91 -6.97
CA GLN A 175 21.59 -1.24 -5.55
C GLN A 175 20.20 -1.06 -4.92
N LEU A 176 19.15 -1.05 -5.74
CA LEU A 176 17.75 -0.97 -5.35
C LEU A 176 17.07 -2.32 -5.51
N VAL A 177 16.44 -2.82 -4.46
CA VAL A 177 15.65 -4.06 -4.49
C VAL A 177 14.22 -3.75 -4.07
N MET A 178 13.27 -4.06 -4.93
CA MET A 178 11.84 -3.82 -4.72
C MET A 178 11.16 -5.12 -4.30
N ASN A 179 10.34 -5.05 -3.27
CA ASN A 179 9.74 -6.23 -2.65
C ASN A 179 8.27 -6.00 -2.36
N GLY A 180 7.45 -7.04 -2.53
CA GLY A 180 6.04 -6.98 -2.18
C GLY A 180 5.36 -8.34 -2.15
N ILE A 181 4.32 -8.45 -1.32
CA ILE A 181 3.44 -9.63 -1.27
C ILE A 181 2.00 -9.15 -1.40
N SER A 182 1.17 -9.89 -2.18
CA SER A 182 -0.26 -9.56 -2.38
C SER A 182 -0.44 -8.12 -2.88
N MET A 183 -1.20 -7.26 -2.20
CA MET A 183 -1.39 -5.86 -2.56
C MET A 183 -0.07 -5.12 -2.84
N GLY A 184 0.96 -5.40 -2.04
CA GLY A 184 2.29 -4.77 -2.19
C GLY A 184 3.03 -5.14 -3.48
N THR A 185 2.57 -6.13 -4.23
CA THR A 185 3.18 -6.53 -5.50
C THR A 185 2.93 -5.51 -6.62
N TYR A 186 1.77 -4.85 -6.60
CA TYR A 186 1.42 -3.83 -7.57
C TYR A 186 2.45 -2.68 -7.59
N PRO A 187 2.70 -1.98 -6.47
CA PRO A 187 3.70 -0.91 -6.45
C PRO A 187 5.14 -1.45 -6.63
N ALA A 188 5.46 -2.63 -6.11
CA ALA A 188 6.78 -3.22 -6.29
C ALA A 188 7.11 -3.46 -7.77
N LEU A 189 6.16 -3.97 -8.54
CA LEU A 189 6.28 -4.16 -9.99
C LEU A 189 6.31 -2.80 -10.71
N LYS A 190 5.31 -1.95 -10.48
CA LYS A 190 5.19 -0.66 -11.18
C LYS A 190 6.39 0.24 -10.91
N TYR A 191 6.66 0.57 -9.68
CA TYR A 191 7.76 1.50 -9.37
C TYR A 191 9.13 0.86 -9.54
N GLY A 192 9.24 -0.46 -9.34
CA GLY A 192 10.48 -1.19 -9.60
C GLY A 192 10.88 -1.15 -11.07
N ALA A 193 9.92 -1.29 -11.97
CA ALA A 193 10.13 -1.18 -13.41
C ALA A 193 10.45 0.28 -13.82
N GLU A 194 9.65 1.25 -13.38
CA GLU A 194 9.85 2.67 -13.66
C GLU A 194 11.21 3.18 -13.17
N LEU A 195 11.68 2.71 -12.02
CA LEU A 195 12.96 3.08 -11.44
C LEU A 195 14.13 2.22 -11.97
N SER A 196 13.88 1.22 -12.81
CA SER A 196 14.90 0.27 -13.31
C SER A 196 15.68 -0.36 -12.15
N ALA A 197 14.97 -0.91 -11.17
CA ALA A 197 15.57 -1.52 -9.97
C ALA A 197 16.46 -2.71 -10.33
N HIS A 198 17.51 -2.98 -9.53
CA HIS A 198 18.36 -4.16 -9.68
C HIS A 198 17.56 -5.47 -9.62
N ALA A 199 16.62 -5.54 -8.68
CA ALA A 199 15.74 -6.70 -8.57
C ALA A 199 14.35 -6.33 -8.09
N ILE A 200 13.37 -7.13 -8.51
CA ILE A 200 11.97 -7.08 -8.07
C ILE A 200 11.61 -8.47 -7.58
N ILE A 201 11.24 -8.61 -6.31
CA ILE A 201 10.83 -9.88 -5.70
C ILE A 201 9.38 -9.75 -5.26
N VAL A 202 8.50 -10.51 -5.88
CA VAL A 202 7.06 -10.45 -5.60
C VAL A 202 6.44 -11.82 -5.39
N SER A 203 5.47 -11.88 -4.50
CA SER A 203 4.71 -13.09 -4.22
C SER A 203 3.21 -12.80 -4.23
N LYS A 204 2.46 -13.68 -4.89
CA LYS A 204 1.01 -13.52 -5.09
C LYS A 204 0.67 -12.21 -5.81
N PRO A 205 1.15 -12.05 -7.07
CA PRO A 205 1.03 -10.78 -7.79
C PRO A 205 -0.43 -10.42 -8.03
N ILE A 206 -0.73 -9.13 -7.86
CA ILE A 206 -1.98 -8.47 -8.25
C ILE A 206 -1.58 -7.30 -9.14
N THR A 207 -2.03 -7.33 -10.39
CA THR A 207 -1.67 -6.34 -11.42
C THR A 207 -2.88 -5.77 -12.14
N ASN A 208 -3.97 -6.52 -12.19
CA ASN A 208 -5.18 -6.20 -12.94
C ASN A 208 -6.29 -5.75 -11.98
N LEU A 209 -6.21 -4.52 -11.46
CA LEU A 209 -7.13 -4.02 -10.43
C LEU A 209 -8.58 -3.97 -10.91
N GLY A 210 -8.81 -3.51 -12.15
CA GLY A 210 -10.15 -3.47 -12.74
C GLY A 210 -10.73 -4.88 -12.93
N TYR A 211 -9.93 -5.84 -13.36
CA TYR A 211 -10.33 -7.24 -13.45
C TYR A 211 -10.66 -7.84 -12.08
N VAL A 212 -9.81 -7.57 -11.07
CA VAL A 212 -10.02 -8.03 -9.69
C VAL A 212 -11.32 -7.48 -9.12
N ALA A 213 -11.63 -6.20 -9.39
CA ALA A 213 -12.88 -5.58 -8.96
C ALA A 213 -14.10 -6.27 -9.56
N LEU A 214 -14.11 -6.47 -10.88
CA LEU A 214 -15.21 -7.15 -11.56
C LEU A 214 -15.41 -8.59 -11.08
N ARG A 215 -14.30 -9.33 -10.96
CA ARG A 215 -14.33 -10.73 -10.55
C ARG A 215 -14.70 -10.89 -9.07
N GLY A 216 -14.11 -10.08 -8.19
CA GLY A 216 -14.37 -10.11 -6.76
C GLY A 216 -15.85 -9.90 -6.46
N ARG A 217 -16.48 -8.93 -7.12
CA ARG A 217 -17.91 -8.66 -6.98
C ARG A 217 -18.79 -9.86 -7.32
N LEU A 218 -18.40 -10.62 -8.35
CA LEU A 218 -19.20 -11.76 -8.82
C LEU A 218 -18.95 -13.05 -8.02
N HIS A 219 -17.73 -13.26 -7.60
CA HIS A 219 -17.29 -14.54 -7.03
C HIS A 219 -17.02 -14.50 -5.52
N ARG A 220 -16.81 -13.30 -4.97
CA ARG A 220 -16.50 -13.07 -3.55
C ARG A 220 -17.08 -11.74 -3.07
N PRO A 221 -18.42 -11.62 -3.04
CA PRO A 221 -19.07 -10.34 -2.71
C PRO A 221 -18.78 -9.84 -1.29
N ASP A 222 -18.36 -10.73 -0.39
CA ASP A 222 -18.07 -10.42 1.01
C ASP A 222 -16.57 -10.15 1.28
N GLU A 223 -15.74 -10.23 0.22
CA GLU A 223 -14.30 -9.97 0.31
C GLU A 223 -13.91 -8.88 -0.68
N PHE A 224 -13.02 -7.96 -0.30
CA PHE A 224 -12.58 -6.85 -1.15
C PHE A 224 -13.70 -5.98 -1.70
N ASP A 225 -14.74 -5.75 -0.95
CA ASP A 225 -15.85 -4.87 -1.32
C ASP A 225 -15.37 -3.42 -1.59
N THR A 226 -14.27 -3.00 -0.98
CA THR A 226 -13.66 -1.68 -1.18
C THR A 226 -12.86 -1.54 -2.48
N ILE A 227 -12.68 -2.61 -3.26
CA ILE A 227 -11.89 -2.53 -4.52
C ILE A 227 -12.51 -1.57 -5.53
N PHE A 228 -13.84 -1.46 -5.57
CA PHE A 228 -14.50 -0.46 -6.40
C PHE A 228 -14.26 0.98 -5.95
N ASP A 229 -14.00 1.20 -4.66
CA ASP A 229 -13.66 2.52 -4.15
C ASP A 229 -12.27 2.94 -4.66
N ILE A 230 -11.33 1.99 -4.77
CA ILE A 230 -10.02 2.21 -5.39
C ILE A 230 -10.20 2.64 -6.85
N ASP A 231 -10.97 1.86 -7.60
CA ASP A 231 -11.19 2.12 -9.03
C ASP A 231 -11.93 3.43 -9.26
N SER A 232 -12.92 3.75 -8.39
CA SER A 232 -13.64 5.02 -8.41
C SER A 232 -12.72 6.22 -8.19
N GLN A 233 -11.72 6.08 -7.33
CA GLN A 233 -10.73 7.14 -7.11
C GLN A 233 -9.80 7.31 -8.31
N LEU A 234 -9.42 6.21 -8.97
CA LEU A 234 -8.53 6.24 -10.14
C LEU A 234 -9.20 6.80 -11.39
N THR A 235 -10.48 6.48 -11.61
CA THR A 235 -11.19 6.87 -12.84
C THR A 235 -12.29 7.89 -12.63
N LYS A 236 -12.75 8.08 -11.39
CA LYS A 236 -13.97 8.85 -11.02
C LYS A 236 -15.25 8.32 -11.63
N LYS A 237 -15.23 7.12 -12.19
CA LYS A 237 -16.34 6.40 -12.81
C LYS A 237 -16.11 4.90 -12.63
N LEU A 238 -17.18 4.11 -12.75
CA LEU A 238 -17.14 2.65 -12.56
C LEU A 238 -17.80 1.92 -13.74
N SER A 239 -17.55 2.38 -14.98
CA SER A 239 -17.96 1.59 -16.14
C SER A 239 -16.95 0.46 -16.42
N ILE A 240 -17.38 -0.59 -17.08
CA ILE A 240 -16.45 -1.67 -17.52
C ILE A 240 -15.29 -1.11 -18.35
N ALA A 241 -15.56 -0.08 -19.17
CA ALA A 241 -14.51 0.57 -19.96
C ALA A 241 -13.48 1.27 -19.06
N ASP A 242 -13.92 1.94 -17.99
CA ASP A 242 -13.01 2.61 -17.05
C ASP A 242 -12.17 1.59 -16.27
N LEU A 243 -12.76 0.47 -15.84
CA LEU A 243 -12.04 -0.60 -15.15
C LEU A 243 -11.00 -1.25 -16.07
N ASN A 244 -11.35 -1.56 -17.30
CA ASN A 244 -10.40 -2.06 -18.30
C ASN A 244 -9.26 -1.07 -18.58
N MET A 245 -9.54 0.23 -18.53
CA MET A 245 -8.54 1.27 -18.74
C MET A 245 -7.50 1.32 -17.61
N ILE A 246 -7.89 1.01 -16.36
CA ILE A 246 -6.93 0.89 -15.25
C ILE A 246 -5.88 -0.18 -15.57
N ASP A 247 -6.34 -1.37 -15.94
CA ASP A 247 -5.46 -2.50 -16.26
C ASP A 247 -4.60 -2.21 -17.50
N GLN A 248 -5.22 -1.66 -18.54
CA GLN A 248 -4.51 -1.27 -19.77
C GLN A 248 -3.39 -0.26 -19.48
N THR A 249 -3.67 0.77 -18.69
CA THR A 249 -2.67 1.80 -18.33
C THR A 249 -1.49 1.18 -17.57
N PHE A 250 -1.76 0.27 -16.62
CA PHE A 250 -0.67 -0.43 -15.92
C PHE A 250 0.23 -1.19 -16.91
N TRP A 251 -0.36 -1.94 -17.84
CA TRP A 251 0.39 -2.78 -18.76
C TRP A 251 1.11 -1.97 -19.86
N GLU A 252 0.54 -0.87 -20.31
CA GLU A 252 1.19 0.04 -21.24
C GLU A 252 2.44 0.64 -20.59
N ASP A 253 2.31 1.25 -19.41
CA ASP A 253 3.42 1.83 -18.66
C ASP A 253 4.51 0.79 -18.37
N PHE A 254 4.13 -0.38 -17.85
CA PHE A 254 5.06 -1.44 -17.46
C PHE A 254 5.81 -2.02 -18.67
N THR A 255 5.12 -2.16 -19.81
CA THR A 255 5.69 -2.72 -21.03
C THR A 255 6.76 -1.82 -21.66
N GLU A 256 6.67 -0.51 -21.47
CA GLU A 256 7.66 0.45 -21.97
C GLU A 256 8.89 0.56 -21.06
N CYS A 257 8.86 -0.03 -19.86
CA CYS A 257 10.01 0.00 -18.96
C CYS A 257 11.17 -0.87 -19.45
N ASP A 258 12.39 -0.42 -19.16
CA ASP A 258 13.61 -1.19 -19.44
C ASP A 258 13.99 -2.08 -18.26
N LEU A 259 13.77 -3.37 -18.41
CA LEU A 259 14.13 -4.40 -17.43
C LEU A 259 15.41 -5.18 -17.78
N THR A 260 16.18 -4.76 -18.78
CA THR A 260 17.38 -5.49 -19.26
C THR A 260 18.44 -5.72 -18.18
N ASN A 261 18.48 -4.85 -17.16
CA ASN A 261 19.36 -4.96 -15.99
C ASN A 261 18.65 -5.46 -14.73
N THR A 262 17.35 -5.70 -14.79
CA THR A 262 16.52 -6.09 -13.64
C THR A 262 16.38 -7.60 -13.53
N LYS A 263 16.57 -8.14 -12.34
CA LYS A 263 16.22 -9.52 -12.00
C LYS A 263 14.78 -9.55 -11.47
N LEU A 264 13.95 -10.41 -12.03
CA LEU A 264 12.55 -10.55 -11.64
C LEU A 264 12.28 -11.92 -11.02
N PHE A 265 11.77 -11.95 -9.80
CA PHE A 265 11.43 -13.16 -9.06
C PHE A 265 9.95 -13.14 -8.71
N ILE A 266 9.21 -14.15 -9.16
CA ILE A 266 7.76 -14.22 -8.98
C ILE A 266 7.35 -15.56 -8.38
N ALA A 267 6.70 -15.53 -7.21
CA ALA A 267 5.90 -16.64 -6.73
C ALA A 267 4.42 -16.37 -6.96
N TYR A 268 3.68 -17.32 -7.49
CA TYR A 268 2.26 -17.17 -7.77
C TYR A 268 1.45 -18.37 -7.32
N MET A 269 0.18 -18.14 -7.05
CA MET A 269 -0.78 -19.23 -6.74
C MET A 269 -1.41 -19.71 -8.03
N LYS A 270 -1.46 -21.03 -8.24
CA LYS A 270 -1.96 -21.64 -9.49
C LYS A 270 -3.47 -21.45 -9.66
N ASP A 271 -4.17 -21.42 -8.55
CA ASP A 271 -5.62 -21.28 -8.50
C ASP A 271 -5.99 -19.92 -7.86
N ASP A 272 -5.16 -18.89 -8.11
CA ASP A 272 -5.37 -17.57 -7.52
C ASP A 272 -6.77 -17.06 -7.82
N ASP A 273 -7.51 -16.78 -6.77
CA ASP A 273 -8.89 -16.34 -6.85
C ASP A 273 -9.05 -14.81 -6.80
N TYR A 274 -7.95 -14.06 -6.66
CA TYR A 274 -7.92 -12.61 -6.83
C TYR A 274 -7.52 -12.23 -8.26
N ASP A 275 -6.25 -12.38 -8.62
CA ASP A 275 -5.75 -12.05 -9.95
C ASP A 275 -5.07 -13.28 -10.60
N ASN A 276 -5.87 -14.17 -11.17
CA ASN A 276 -5.36 -15.36 -11.83
C ASN A 276 -4.69 -15.06 -13.19
N LEU A 277 -4.77 -13.83 -13.69
CA LEU A 277 -4.12 -13.41 -14.92
C LEU A 277 -2.71 -12.86 -14.69
N ALA A 278 -2.41 -12.34 -13.50
CA ALA A 278 -1.17 -11.61 -13.23
C ALA A 278 0.09 -12.33 -13.67
N TYR A 279 0.25 -13.61 -13.32
CA TYR A 279 1.44 -14.38 -13.72
C TYR A 279 1.49 -14.60 -15.23
N HIS A 280 0.37 -14.92 -15.86
CA HIS A 280 0.30 -15.13 -17.31
C HIS A 280 0.68 -13.85 -18.06
N ASP A 281 0.12 -12.71 -17.65
CA ASP A 281 0.38 -11.44 -18.30
C ASP A 281 1.83 -11.00 -18.09
N LEU A 282 2.38 -11.14 -16.87
CA LEU A 282 3.79 -10.89 -16.60
C LEU A 282 4.71 -11.77 -17.44
N SER A 283 4.47 -13.08 -17.50
CA SER A 283 5.32 -14.01 -18.23
C SER A 283 5.31 -13.79 -19.75
N ASN A 284 4.22 -13.24 -20.28
CA ASN A 284 4.07 -12.91 -21.69
C ASN A 284 4.51 -11.49 -22.05
N ASN A 285 4.71 -10.62 -21.05
CA ASN A 285 5.07 -9.23 -21.30
C ASN A 285 6.45 -9.08 -21.94
N ARG A 286 6.57 -8.18 -22.92
CA ARG A 286 7.82 -8.00 -23.66
C ARG A 286 8.97 -7.42 -22.83
N ALA A 287 8.66 -6.59 -21.79
CA ALA A 287 9.68 -6.08 -20.89
C ALA A 287 10.23 -7.20 -20.00
N VAL A 288 9.36 -8.08 -19.48
CA VAL A 288 9.78 -9.25 -18.68
C VAL A 288 10.63 -10.22 -19.50
N LYS A 289 10.29 -10.44 -20.77
CA LYS A 289 11.09 -11.30 -21.67
C LYS A 289 12.50 -10.77 -21.94
N LYS A 290 12.74 -9.47 -21.74
CA LYS A 290 14.05 -8.84 -21.85
C LYS A 290 14.77 -8.69 -20.51
N ALA A 291 14.12 -9.06 -19.39
CA ALA A 291 14.71 -8.94 -18.08
C ALA A 291 16.03 -9.73 -17.99
N ARG A 292 17.00 -9.19 -17.24
CA ARG A 292 18.29 -9.83 -17.00
C ARG A 292 18.14 -11.27 -16.49
N GLN A 293 17.12 -11.50 -15.67
CA GLN A 293 16.77 -12.80 -15.14
C GLN A 293 15.28 -12.83 -14.82
N PHE A 294 14.62 -13.92 -15.13
CA PHE A 294 13.24 -14.17 -14.76
C PHE A 294 13.11 -15.55 -14.12
N ILE A 295 12.88 -15.57 -12.82
CA ILE A 295 12.68 -16.79 -12.04
C ILE A 295 11.29 -16.77 -11.43
N TYR A 296 10.56 -17.87 -11.60
CA TYR A 296 9.22 -17.99 -11.07
C TYR A 296 8.96 -19.35 -10.45
N LYS A 297 7.97 -19.41 -9.55
CA LYS A 297 7.48 -20.65 -8.96
C LYS A 297 5.97 -20.58 -8.71
N GLY A 298 5.24 -21.56 -9.22
CA GLY A 298 3.82 -21.73 -8.96
C GLY A 298 3.58 -22.65 -7.77
N PHE A 299 2.71 -22.19 -6.86
CA PHE A 299 2.26 -22.93 -5.69
C PHE A 299 0.82 -23.39 -5.89
N PRO A 300 0.42 -24.56 -5.36
CA PRO A 300 -0.97 -25.01 -5.43
C PRO A 300 -1.86 -24.14 -4.53
N GLY A 301 -3.15 -24.10 -4.87
CA GLY A 301 -4.17 -23.43 -4.06
C GLY A 301 -4.47 -21.99 -4.46
N ARG A 302 -5.38 -21.39 -3.70
CA ARG A 302 -5.90 -20.03 -3.89
C ARG A 302 -4.97 -19.01 -3.23
N HIS A 303 -5.28 -17.72 -3.39
CA HIS A 303 -4.44 -16.62 -2.92
C HIS A 303 -3.94 -16.75 -1.46
N ASN A 304 -4.79 -17.23 -0.55
CA ASN A 304 -4.48 -17.31 0.87
C ASN A 304 -4.17 -18.73 1.40
N ASP A 305 -4.16 -19.76 0.54
CA ASP A 305 -4.10 -21.16 1.00
C ASP A 305 -2.70 -21.65 1.40
N ASP A 306 -1.63 -21.16 0.77
CA ASP A 306 -0.29 -21.73 0.96
C ASP A 306 0.71 -20.74 1.61
N PRO A 307 1.20 -21.04 2.82
CA PRO A 307 2.23 -20.26 3.49
C PRO A 307 3.64 -20.46 2.91
N GLU A 308 3.90 -21.52 2.14
CA GLU A 308 5.23 -21.79 1.55
C GLU A 308 5.68 -20.68 0.58
N VAL A 309 4.73 -19.97 -0.01
CA VAL A 309 5.01 -18.84 -0.88
C VAL A 309 5.82 -17.74 -0.16
N VAL A 310 5.56 -17.54 1.13
CA VAL A 310 6.32 -16.58 1.97
C VAL A 310 7.73 -17.10 2.24
N SER A 311 7.86 -18.39 2.50
CA SER A 311 9.16 -19.03 2.70
C SER A 311 10.03 -18.95 1.44
N TRP A 312 9.43 -19.11 0.27
CA TRP A 312 10.12 -18.93 -1.01
C TRP A 312 10.59 -17.46 -1.20
N PHE A 313 9.72 -16.49 -0.91
CA PHE A 313 10.06 -15.07 -0.97
C PHE A 313 11.28 -14.76 -0.10
N VAL A 314 11.27 -15.19 1.16
CA VAL A 314 12.39 -14.99 2.09
C VAL A 314 13.67 -15.64 1.57
N SER A 315 13.56 -16.84 1.01
CA SER A 315 14.69 -17.56 0.41
C SER A 315 15.30 -16.79 -0.76
N ARG A 316 14.46 -16.28 -1.67
CA ARG A 316 14.94 -15.48 -2.82
C ARG A 316 15.59 -14.18 -2.39
N LEU A 317 15.01 -13.49 -1.39
CA LEU A 317 15.62 -12.29 -0.83
C LEU A 317 17.02 -12.60 -0.26
N LYS A 318 17.15 -13.62 0.57
CA LYS A 318 18.41 -14.02 1.18
C LYS A 318 19.46 -14.42 0.14
N GLU A 319 19.09 -15.21 -0.86
CA GLU A 319 19.98 -15.57 -1.96
C GLU A 319 20.45 -14.36 -2.74
N LEU A 320 19.56 -13.42 -3.07
CA LEU A 320 19.92 -12.18 -3.73
C LEU A 320 20.91 -11.36 -2.89
N MET A 321 20.62 -11.23 -1.58
CA MET A 321 21.52 -10.53 -0.65
C MET A 321 22.92 -11.14 -0.63
N GLN A 322 23.00 -12.45 -0.60
CA GLN A 322 24.27 -13.17 -0.58
C GLN A 322 25.02 -13.09 -1.90
N ASN A 323 24.33 -13.40 -3.01
CA ASN A 323 24.97 -13.59 -4.31
C ASN A 323 25.35 -12.28 -4.99
N ASP A 324 24.50 -11.26 -4.87
CA ASP A 324 24.67 -9.99 -5.57
C ASP A 324 25.35 -8.92 -4.71
N PHE A 325 25.16 -8.98 -3.39
CA PHE A 325 25.66 -7.95 -2.47
C PHE A 325 26.64 -8.48 -1.41
N GLY A 326 26.99 -9.78 -1.47
CA GLY A 326 27.98 -10.40 -0.56
C GLY A 326 27.54 -10.40 0.92
N ARG A 327 26.23 -10.29 1.18
CA ARG A 327 25.71 -10.25 2.55
C ARG A 327 25.52 -11.67 3.08
N LYS A 328 26.08 -11.90 4.26
CA LYS A 328 25.81 -13.14 5.01
C LYS A 328 24.42 -13.03 5.63
N GLY A 329 23.55 -14.01 5.33
CA GLY A 329 22.20 -14.11 5.88
C GLY A 329 22.15 -14.45 7.35
#